data_ee0963a8971b5fc66a6d856d13dfb52b
#
_entry.id   ee0963a8971b5fc66a6d856d13dfb52b
#
_cell.length_a   1.000
_cell.length_b   1.000
_cell.length_c   1.000
_cell.angle_alpha   90.00
_cell.angle_beta   90.00
_cell.angle_gamma   90.00
#
_symmetry.space_group_name_H-M   'P 1'
#
loop_
_entity.id
_entity.type
_entity.pdbx_description
1 polymer ?
#
loop_
_entity_poly.entity_id
_entity_poly.type
_entity_poly.pdbx_seq_one_letter_code
_entity_poly.pdbx_strand_id
1 'polypeptide(L)'
;GVLLCGIALSAAAASLPVEEQNGVSLPWLKDVPAESIATGSYSANMLLGASQQLSPVVKPSYSTDSVVFLTDDSSVLTVSSSGVVQAVGVGTATITAAAGNQICAYTIVVSMDSSMIVTEMDLSLSSNTIYVGNSVSASLQVRPSSASNYATVTLTSSNEKIATVNSFGRVTGVAPGTATITAACGSVVATTTVTVLALPTDSSTGTSGTTSNNSGQVITPNTNYLVLKPGAPRTLTA
;
A
#
# COMPACT_ATOMS: atom_id res chain seq x y z
N GLY A 1 -0.68 -33.01 -68.52
CA GLY A 1 -0.40 -33.60 -67.24
C GLY A 1 0.36 -32.62 -66.38
N VAL A 2 -0.32 -31.95 -65.44
CA VAL A 2 0.30 -31.07 -64.47
C VAL A 2 0.68 -31.92 -63.28
N LEU A 3 1.98 -32.02 -63.05
CA LEU A 3 2.55 -32.70 -61.91
C LEU A 3 2.29 -31.84 -60.68
N LEU A 4 1.36 -32.24 -59.83
CA LEU A 4 1.23 -31.65 -58.47
C LEU A 4 2.41 -32.15 -57.66
N CYS A 5 3.44 -31.33 -57.57
CA CYS A 5 4.50 -31.46 -56.58
C CYS A 5 3.87 -31.18 -55.22
N GLY A 6 3.67 -32.22 -54.41
CA GLY A 6 3.25 -32.06 -53.01
C GLY A 6 4.35 -31.35 -52.23
N ILE A 7 4.13 -30.07 -51.99
CA ILE A 7 4.99 -29.33 -51.07
C ILE A 7 4.58 -29.74 -49.66
N ALA A 8 5.42 -30.55 -49.03
CA ALA A 8 5.33 -30.72 -47.59
C ALA A 8 5.58 -29.38 -46.93
N LEU A 9 4.53 -28.73 -46.42
CA LEU A 9 4.65 -27.52 -45.63
C LEU A 9 5.45 -27.88 -44.34
N SER A 10 6.73 -27.53 -44.34
CA SER A 10 7.51 -27.65 -43.13
C SER A 10 7.02 -26.57 -42.12
N ALA A 11 7.11 -26.89 -40.84
CA ALA A 11 6.70 -25.99 -39.77
C ALA A 11 7.39 -24.58 -39.81
N ALA A 12 8.43 -24.43 -40.61
CA ALA A 12 9.10 -23.14 -40.83
C ALA A 12 8.35 -22.18 -41.81
N ALA A 13 7.36 -22.68 -42.56
CA ALA A 13 6.58 -21.83 -43.47
C ALA A 13 5.43 -21.08 -42.77
N ALA A 14 5.15 -21.41 -41.51
CA ALA A 14 4.04 -20.81 -40.75
C ALA A 14 4.29 -19.37 -40.26
N SER A 15 5.48 -18.80 -40.48
CA SER A 15 5.83 -17.44 -40.04
C SER A 15 5.91 -16.42 -41.18
N LEU A 16 5.54 -16.79 -42.40
CA LEU A 16 5.54 -15.85 -43.52
C LEU A 16 4.15 -15.20 -43.64
N PRO A 17 4.08 -13.85 -43.73
CA PRO A 17 2.83 -13.20 -44.05
C PRO A 17 2.35 -13.73 -45.40
N VAL A 18 1.10 -14.22 -45.42
CA VAL A 18 0.50 -14.91 -46.56
C VAL A 18 0.18 -13.97 -47.72
N GLU A 19 0.47 -12.70 -47.57
CA GLU A 19 0.34 -11.72 -48.65
C GLU A 19 1.58 -11.71 -49.52
N GLU A 20 1.49 -12.25 -50.71
CA GLU A 20 2.47 -12.17 -51.78
C GLU A 20 3.74 -13.07 -51.68
N GLN A 21 3.57 -14.32 -52.01
CA GLN A 21 4.63 -15.02 -52.73
C GLN A 21 4.27 -15.04 -54.22
N ASN A 22 5.05 -14.28 -55.03
CA ASN A 22 4.93 -14.24 -56.52
C ASN A 22 3.61 -13.71 -57.07
N GLY A 23 2.94 -12.75 -56.43
CA GLY A 23 1.73 -12.12 -56.99
C GLY A 23 0.52 -13.06 -57.08
N VAL A 24 0.55 -14.21 -56.44
CA VAL A 24 -0.60 -15.13 -56.35
C VAL A 24 -1.24 -14.98 -54.98
N SER A 25 -2.33 -14.27 -54.92
CA SER A 25 -3.21 -14.27 -53.76
C SER A 25 -3.80 -15.69 -53.61
N LEU A 26 -3.61 -16.30 -52.44
CA LEU A 26 -4.18 -17.59 -52.09
C LEU A 26 -5.46 -17.38 -51.26
N PRO A 27 -6.64 -17.16 -51.91
CA PRO A 27 -7.85 -16.77 -51.19
C PRO A 27 -8.34 -17.76 -50.15
N TRP A 28 -7.89 -19.00 -50.22
CA TRP A 28 -8.26 -20.08 -49.28
C TRP A 28 -7.40 -20.13 -48.01
N LEU A 29 -6.34 -19.30 -47.92
CA LEU A 29 -5.54 -19.11 -46.69
C LEU A 29 -5.94 -17.87 -45.90
N LYS A 30 -6.90 -17.11 -46.43
CA LYS A 30 -7.49 -15.97 -45.76
C LYS A 30 -8.54 -16.49 -44.78
N ASP A 31 -8.42 -16.11 -43.53
CA ASP A 31 -9.35 -16.45 -42.47
C ASP A 31 -9.37 -17.96 -42.11
N VAL A 32 -8.26 -18.47 -41.61
CA VAL A 32 -8.22 -19.81 -41.00
C VAL A 32 -8.62 -19.69 -39.52
N PRO A 33 -9.83 -20.13 -39.16
CA PRO A 33 -10.29 -20.00 -37.77
C PRO A 33 -9.57 -20.96 -36.85
N ALA A 34 -9.55 -20.60 -35.58
CA ALA A 34 -9.12 -21.51 -34.53
C ALA A 34 -10.15 -22.63 -34.35
N GLU A 35 -9.68 -23.86 -34.40
CA GLU A 35 -10.49 -25.07 -34.14
C GLU A 35 -10.46 -25.43 -32.65
N SER A 36 -9.38 -25.09 -31.96
CA SER A 36 -9.24 -25.24 -30.51
C SER A 36 -8.21 -24.31 -29.94
N ILE A 37 -8.37 -23.96 -28.65
CA ILE A 37 -7.41 -23.27 -27.84
C ILE A 37 -7.24 -24.00 -26.51
N ALA A 38 -6.02 -24.17 -26.06
CA ALA A 38 -5.72 -24.82 -24.79
C ALA A 38 -4.77 -23.95 -23.96
N THR A 39 -4.85 -24.08 -22.65
CA THR A 39 -3.88 -23.45 -21.75
C THR A 39 -2.51 -24.07 -21.99
N GLY A 40 -1.49 -23.28 -22.27
CA GLY A 40 -0.10 -23.73 -22.20
C GLY A 40 0.34 -23.93 -20.74
N SER A 41 1.64 -24.08 -20.56
CA SER A 41 2.19 -24.12 -19.20
C SER A 41 2.03 -22.77 -18.51
N TYR A 42 1.53 -22.78 -17.27
CA TYR A 42 1.42 -21.58 -16.43
C TYR A 42 1.52 -21.97 -14.95
N SER A 43 1.79 -21.00 -14.08
CA SER A 43 1.70 -21.18 -12.64
C SER A 43 0.29 -20.83 -12.15
N ALA A 44 -0.39 -21.79 -11.53
CA ALA A 44 -1.70 -21.55 -10.92
C ALA A 44 -1.59 -20.78 -9.59
N ASN A 45 -0.39 -20.59 -9.05
CA ASN A 45 -0.13 -19.82 -7.85
C ASN A 45 0.89 -18.72 -8.15
N MET A 46 0.58 -17.49 -7.77
CA MET A 46 1.46 -16.34 -7.89
C MET A 46 1.60 -15.63 -6.55
N LEU A 47 2.73 -15.01 -6.33
CA LEU A 47 2.88 -14.06 -5.23
C LEU A 47 2.43 -12.66 -5.67
N LEU A 48 1.91 -11.88 -4.74
CA LEU A 48 1.56 -10.48 -4.99
C LEU A 48 2.76 -9.72 -5.57
N GLY A 49 2.55 -8.99 -6.67
CA GLY A 49 3.58 -8.28 -7.42
C GLY A 49 4.32 -9.12 -8.47
N ALA A 50 4.12 -10.44 -8.49
CA ALA A 50 4.73 -11.30 -9.52
C ALA A 50 4.03 -11.15 -10.87
N SER A 51 4.74 -11.49 -11.94
CA SER A 51 4.20 -11.55 -13.29
C SER A 51 4.57 -12.85 -13.98
N GLN A 52 3.73 -13.30 -14.91
CA GLN A 52 3.99 -14.43 -15.78
C GLN A 52 3.43 -14.21 -17.18
N GLN A 53 4.03 -14.86 -18.16
CA GLN A 53 3.54 -14.88 -19.54
C GLN A 53 2.61 -16.08 -19.71
N LEU A 54 1.38 -15.84 -20.19
CA LEU A 54 0.50 -16.88 -20.68
C LEU A 54 0.77 -17.11 -22.16
N SER A 55 0.83 -18.38 -22.54
CA SER A 55 1.08 -18.80 -23.91
C SER A 55 0.06 -19.88 -24.30
N PRO A 56 -1.18 -19.49 -24.63
CA PRO A 56 -2.19 -20.45 -25.07
C PRO A 56 -1.76 -21.13 -26.38
N VAL A 57 -2.14 -22.38 -26.52
CA VAL A 57 -1.86 -23.18 -27.71
C VAL A 57 -3.09 -23.19 -28.59
N VAL A 58 -3.03 -22.50 -29.71
CA VAL A 58 -4.10 -22.44 -30.73
C VAL A 58 -3.83 -23.51 -31.80
N LYS A 59 -4.86 -24.20 -32.23
CA LYS A 59 -4.80 -25.16 -33.38
C LYS A 59 -5.87 -24.80 -34.39
N PRO A 60 -5.53 -24.92 -35.67
CA PRO A 60 -4.19 -25.20 -36.18
C PRO A 60 -3.22 -24.08 -35.89
N SER A 61 -1.91 -24.34 -35.83
CA SER A 61 -0.85 -23.36 -35.48
C SER A 61 -0.73 -22.21 -36.49
N TYR A 62 -1.35 -22.35 -37.64
CA TYR A 62 -1.47 -21.34 -38.71
C TYR A 62 -2.84 -20.64 -38.69
N SER A 63 -3.61 -20.75 -37.63
CA SER A 63 -4.84 -19.97 -37.46
C SER A 63 -4.53 -18.47 -37.55
N THR A 64 -5.44 -17.73 -38.17
CA THR A 64 -5.37 -16.27 -38.31
C THR A 64 -6.07 -15.53 -37.18
N ASP A 65 -6.75 -16.26 -36.29
CA ASP A 65 -7.44 -15.68 -35.16
C ASP A 65 -6.44 -15.14 -34.13
N SER A 66 -6.61 -13.89 -33.76
CA SER A 66 -5.84 -13.26 -32.69
C SER A 66 -6.32 -13.74 -31.33
N VAL A 67 -5.38 -13.97 -30.42
CA VAL A 67 -5.72 -14.30 -29.03
C VAL A 67 -6.03 -13.03 -28.26
N VAL A 68 -7.16 -12.99 -27.58
CA VAL A 68 -7.61 -11.91 -26.71
C VAL A 68 -7.68 -12.44 -25.27
N PHE A 69 -7.21 -11.64 -24.32
CA PHE A 69 -7.22 -12.00 -22.90
C PHE A 69 -8.14 -11.07 -22.11
N LEU A 70 -8.91 -11.66 -21.20
CA LEU A 70 -9.80 -10.96 -20.28
C LEU A 70 -9.64 -11.54 -18.87
N THR A 71 -9.71 -10.68 -17.85
CA THR A 71 -9.77 -11.11 -16.45
C THR A 71 -11.19 -10.92 -15.92
N ASP A 72 -11.63 -11.82 -15.03
CA ASP A 72 -12.88 -11.70 -14.30
C ASP A 72 -12.75 -10.76 -13.07
N ASP A 73 -11.53 -10.57 -12.56
CA ASP A 73 -11.24 -9.66 -11.45
C ASP A 73 -9.92 -8.90 -11.65
N SER A 74 -10.04 -7.65 -12.12
CA SER A 74 -8.88 -6.76 -12.33
C SER A 74 -8.28 -6.21 -11.03
N SER A 75 -8.93 -6.39 -9.89
CA SER A 75 -8.36 -6.05 -8.58
C SER A 75 -7.39 -7.12 -8.07
N VAL A 76 -7.46 -8.34 -8.59
CA VAL A 76 -6.57 -9.47 -8.26
C VAL A 76 -5.50 -9.67 -9.33
N LEU A 77 -5.91 -9.74 -10.61
CA LEU A 77 -5.01 -9.95 -11.74
C LEU A 77 -5.28 -8.94 -12.86
N THR A 78 -4.23 -8.41 -13.45
CA THR A 78 -4.31 -7.69 -14.72
C THR A 78 -3.64 -8.52 -15.82
N VAL A 79 -4.11 -8.37 -17.06
CA VAL A 79 -3.53 -9.05 -18.22
C VAL A 79 -3.36 -8.08 -19.38
N SER A 80 -2.20 -8.12 -20.04
CA SER A 80 -1.95 -7.34 -21.24
C SER A 80 -2.49 -8.03 -22.49
N SER A 81 -2.61 -7.29 -23.59
CA SER A 81 -2.96 -7.86 -24.90
C SER A 81 -1.95 -8.91 -25.40
N SER A 82 -0.71 -8.87 -24.92
CA SER A 82 0.31 -9.87 -25.22
C SER A 82 0.27 -11.09 -24.30
N GLY A 83 -0.65 -11.15 -23.32
CA GLY A 83 -0.80 -12.27 -22.39
C GLY A 83 0.14 -12.21 -21.19
N VAL A 84 0.76 -11.06 -20.89
CA VAL A 84 1.49 -10.88 -19.62
C VAL A 84 0.49 -10.61 -18.51
N VAL A 85 0.46 -11.50 -17.52
CA VAL A 85 -0.36 -11.40 -16.31
C VAL A 85 0.46 -10.81 -15.19
N GLN A 86 -0.14 -9.89 -14.42
CA GLN A 86 0.44 -9.33 -13.21
C GLN A 86 -0.49 -9.51 -12.02
N ALA A 87 0.05 -10.00 -10.91
CA ALA A 87 -0.66 -10.14 -9.64
C ALA A 87 -0.68 -8.79 -8.91
N VAL A 88 -1.86 -8.16 -8.81
CA VAL A 88 -2.03 -6.83 -8.22
C VAL A 88 -2.77 -6.84 -6.89
N GLY A 89 -3.49 -7.92 -6.57
CA GLY A 89 -4.20 -8.11 -5.30
C GLY A 89 -4.24 -9.57 -4.89
N VAL A 90 -4.42 -9.81 -3.60
CA VAL A 90 -4.58 -11.17 -3.04
C VAL A 90 -5.98 -11.69 -3.33
N GLY A 91 -6.09 -12.91 -3.79
CA GLY A 91 -7.37 -13.53 -4.13
C GLY A 91 -7.23 -14.61 -5.19
N THR A 92 -8.35 -15.00 -5.77
CA THR A 92 -8.39 -15.93 -6.92
C THR A 92 -9.10 -15.24 -8.06
N ALA A 93 -8.49 -15.23 -9.22
CA ALA A 93 -9.09 -14.71 -10.43
C ALA A 93 -8.81 -15.63 -11.63
N THR A 94 -9.65 -15.51 -12.65
CA THR A 94 -9.57 -16.31 -13.88
C THR A 94 -9.29 -15.41 -15.07
N ILE A 95 -8.23 -15.74 -15.81
CA ILE A 95 -7.96 -15.14 -17.11
C ILE A 95 -8.58 -16.04 -18.18
N THR A 96 -9.46 -15.49 -18.99
CA THR A 96 -9.99 -16.16 -20.17
C THR A 96 -9.19 -15.72 -21.40
N ALA A 97 -8.65 -16.68 -22.16
CA ALA A 97 -8.06 -16.46 -23.46
C ALA A 97 -9.02 -16.96 -24.54
N ALA A 98 -9.28 -16.13 -25.54
CA ALA A 98 -10.18 -16.44 -26.65
C ALA A 98 -9.46 -16.27 -27.98
N ALA A 99 -9.67 -17.21 -28.91
CA ALA A 99 -9.27 -17.12 -30.32
C ALA A 99 -10.48 -17.52 -31.19
N GLY A 100 -11.01 -16.56 -31.94
CA GLY A 100 -12.30 -16.75 -32.63
C GLY A 100 -13.42 -17.14 -31.65
N ASN A 101 -14.02 -18.29 -31.87
CA ASN A 101 -15.08 -18.84 -31.01
C ASN A 101 -14.55 -19.82 -29.94
N GLN A 102 -13.24 -20.02 -29.87
CA GLN A 102 -12.60 -20.95 -28.93
C GLN A 102 -12.12 -20.21 -27.68
N ILE A 103 -12.32 -20.81 -26.52
CA ILE A 103 -11.89 -20.21 -25.23
C ILE A 103 -11.14 -21.24 -24.38
N CYS A 104 -10.19 -20.77 -23.59
CA CYS A 104 -9.60 -21.50 -22.46
C CYS A 104 -9.46 -20.57 -21.25
N ALA A 105 -9.34 -21.17 -20.05
CA ALA A 105 -9.34 -20.41 -18.82
C ALA A 105 -8.11 -20.77 -17.95
N TYR A 106 -7.51 -19.77 -17.34
CA TYR A 106 -6.39 -19.86 -16.42
C TYR A 106 -6.84 -19.38 -15.05
N THR A 107 -7.10 -20.28 -14.13
CA THR A 107 -7.42 -19.92 -12.74
C THR A 107 -6.13 -19.77 -11.95
N ILE A 108 -5.92 -18.60 -11.37
CA ILE A 108 -4.70 -18.24 -10.66
C ILE A 108 -5.06 -17.72 -9.26
N VAL A 109 -4.37 -18.29 -8.26
CA VAL A 109 -4.45 -17.85 -6.86
C VAL A 109 -3.26 -16.94 -6.56
N VAL A 110 -3.55 -15.73 -6.09
CA VAL A 110 -2.53 -14.78 -5.64
C VAL A 110 -2.47 -14.78 -4.13
N SER A 111 -1.29 -14.99 -3.57
CA SER A 111 -1.03 -14.96 -2.13
C SER A 111 0.05 -13.94 -1.78
N MET A 112 0.07 -13.51 -0.52
CA MET A 112 1.19 -12.74 0.01
C MET A 112 2.38 -13.66 0.29
N ASP A 113 3.58 -13.15 0.03
CA ASP A 113 4.79 -13.74 0.58
C ASP A 113 4.82 -13.56 2.10
N SER A 114 5.38 -14.52 2.82
CA SER A 114 5.50 -14.45 4.29
C SER A 114 6.28 -13.23 4.77
N SER A 115 7.20 -12.71 3.95
CA SER A 115 7.94 -11.47 4.23
C SER A 115 7.08 -10.21 4.13
N MET A 116 5.88 -10.28 3.57
CA MET A 116 4.92 -9.17 3.45
C MET A 116 3.87 -9.19 4.58
N ILE A 117 3.86 -10.24 5.40
CA ILE A 117 2.91 -10.41 6.50
C ILE A 117 3.54 -9.86 7.78
N VAL A 118 2.83 -8.94 8.45
CA VAL A 118 3.28 -8.41 9.75
C VAL A 118 3.24 -9.52 10.79
N THR A 119 4.38 -9.77 11.44
CA THR A 119 4.51 -10.77 12.50
C THR A 119 4.72 -10.14 13.88
N GLU A 120 5.28 -8.92 13.90
CA GLU A 120 5.58 -8.19 15.13
C GLU A 120 5.48 -6.68 14.87
N MET A 121 5.09 -5.93 15.89
CA MET A 121 5.10 -4.47 15.89
C MET A 121 5.62 -3.95 17.22
N ASP A 122 6.41 -2.87 17.15
CA ASP A 122 6.86 -2.11 18.33
C ASP A 122 6.32 -0.67 18.23
N LEU A 123 5.61 -0.22 19.26
CA LEU A 123 5.07 1.13 19.36
C LEU A 123 5.74 1.89 20.51
N SER A 124 6.34 3.02 20.21
CA SER A 124 6.95 3.92 21.18
C SER A 124 6.49 5.35 21.00
N LEU A 125 6.57 6.16 22.06
CA LEU A 125 6.32 7.59 22.00
C LEU A 125 7.62 8.35 22.19
N SER A 126 7.75 9.52 21.58
CA SER A 126 8.90 10.42 21.81
C SER A 126 8.99 10.91 23.27
N SER A 127 7.86 10.89 23.99
CA SER A 127 7.78 11.05 25.45
C SER A 127 6.50 10.37 25.94
N ASN A 128 6.61 9.63 27.05
CA ASN A 128 5.45 8.98 27.67
C ASN A 128 4.72 9.89 28.67
N THR A 129 5.22 11.13 28.88
CA THR A 129 4.59 12.12 29.75
C THR A 129 4.50 13.46 29.01
N ILE A 130 3.31 14.02 28.97
CA ILE A 130 3.01 15.31 28.32
C ILE A 130 2.07 16.12 29.19
N TYR A 131 2.00 17.43 28.95
CA TYR A 131 1.00 18.29 29.56
C TYR A 131 -0.26 18.39 28.67
N VAL A 132 -1.38 18.74 29.27
CA VAL A 132 -2.61 19.07 28.52
C VAL A 132 -2.30 20.10 27.44
N GLY A 133 -2.80 19.85 26.22
CA GLY A 133 -2.56 20.67 25.02
C GLY A 133 -1.28 20.36 24.27
N ASN A 134 -0.32 19.63 24.87
CA ASN A 134 0.91 19.23 24.19
C ASN A 134 0.72 17.95 23.40
N SER A 135 1.61 17.73 22.43
CA SER A 135 1.59 16.54 21.58
C SER A 135 2.97 15.90 21.48
N VAL A 136 2.98 14.59 21.27
CA VAL A 136 4.17 13.77 21.00
C VAL A 136 3.92 12.92 19.76
N SER A 137 5.01 12.46 19.16
CA SER A 137 4.97 11.55 18.02
C SER A 137 5.06 10.11 18.49
N ALA A 138 4.18 9.27 17.95
CA ALA A 138 4.30 7.83 18.02
C ALA A 138 5.23 7.36 16.89
N SER A 139 6.14 6.46 17.22
CA SER A 139 7.00 5.74 16.29
C SER A 139 6.58 4.28 16.28
N LEU A 140 6.26 3.77 15.11
CA LEU A 140 5.87 2.38 14.90
C LEU A 140 6.94 1.67 14.08
N GLN A 141 7.43 0.54 14.59
CA GLN A 141 8.28 -0.37 13.83
C GLN A 141 7.51 -1.64 13.54
N VAL A 142 7.58 -2.10 12.30
CA VAL A 142 6.89 -3.29 11.81
C VAL A 142 7.93 -4.32 11.41
N ARG A 143 7.71 -5.59 11.73
CA ARG A 143 8.57 -6.71 11.35
C ARG A 143 7.80 -7.81 10.64
N PRO A 144 8.40 -8.37 9.58
CA PRO A 144 9.63 -7.92 8.92
C PRO A 144 9.45 -6.53 8.31
N SER A 145 10.53 -5.76 8.12
CA SER A 145 10.48 -4.38 7.57
C SER A 145 9.88 -4.31 6.17
N SER A 146 9.98 -5.39 5.38
CA SER A 146 9.36 -5.54 4.06
C SER A 146 7.82 -5.49 4.12
N ALA A 147 7.22 -5.92 5.23
CA ALA A 147 5.77 -5.89 5.43
C ALA A 147 5.22 -4.47 5.61
N SER A 148 6.04 -3.48 5.95
CA SER A 148 5.59 -2.10 6.22
C SER A 148 4.87 -1.44 5.04
N ASN A 149 5.22 -1.79 3.80
CA ASN A 149 4.57 -1.26 2.59
C ASN A 149 3.16 -1.82 2.36
N TYR A 150 2.82 -2.94 2.99
CA TYR A 150 1.55 -3.65 2.83
C TYR A 150 0.69 -3.60 4.09
N ALA A 151 1.27 -3.15 5.21
CA ALA A 151 0.60 -3.10 6.50
C ALA A 151 -0.44 -1.98 6.54
N THR A 152 -1.69 -2.34 6.77
CA THR A 152 -2.73 -1.38 7.14
C THR A 152 -2.80 -1.31 8.66
N VAL A 153 -2.21 -0.26 9.24
CA VAL A 153 -2.17 -0.07 10.69
C VAL A 153 -3.22 0.93 11.12
N THR A 154 -3.99 0.58 12.14
CA THR A 154 -4.92 1.48 12.83
C THR A 154 -4.34 1.89 14.18
N LEU A 155 -4.43 3.19 14.50
CA LEU A 155 -4.03 3.74 15.79
C LEU A 155 -5.28 4.15 16.57
N THR A 156 -5.36 3.74 17.83
CA THR A 156 -6.49 4.06 18.72
C THR A 156 -6.01 4.46 20.11
N SER A 157 -6.82 5.23 20.81
CA SER A 157 -6.62 5.57 22.22
C SER A 157 -7.67 4.87 23.08
N SER A 158 -7.25 4.34 24.22
CA SER A 158 -8.18 3.72 25.18
C SER A 158 -9.14 4.75 25.82
N ASN A 159 -8.76 6.05 25.81
CA ASN A 159 -9.58 7.12 26.33
C ASN A 159 -9.25 8.45 25.63
N GLU A 160 -10.04 8.80 24.65
CA GLU A 160 -9.87 10.04 23.88
C GLU A 160 -10.15 11.33 24.70
N LYS A 161 -10.80 11.21 25.86
CA LYS A 161 -10.97 12.32 26.80
C LYS A 161 -9.67 12.66 27.54
N ILE A 162 -8.71 11.73 27.59
CA ILE A 162 -7.40 11.92 28.21
C ILE A 162 -6.35 12.24 27.15
N ALA A 163 -6.27 11.40 26.08
CA ALA A 163 -5.37 11.61 24.97
C ALA A 163 -5.99 11.13 23.68
N THR A 164 -5.81 11.87 22.61
CA THR A 164 -6.21 11.48 21.25
C THR A 164 -4.99 11.06 20.42
N VAL A 165 -5.20 10.22 19.41
CA VAL A 165 -4.17 9.87 18.42
C VAL A 165 -4.77 9.99 17.02
N ASN A 166 -4.01 10.55 16.07
CA ASN A 166 -4.41 10.60 14.67
C ASN A 166 -3.69 9.52 13.84
N SER A 167 -4.11 9.36 12.59
CA SER A 167 -3.54 8.40 11.64
C SER A 167 -2.04 8.63 11.32
N PHE A 168 -1.51 9.82 11.59
CA PHE A 168 -0.10 10.16 11.39
C PHE A 168 0.76 9.88 12.64
N GLY A 169 0.18 9.27 13.69
CA GLY A 169 0.88 8.96 14.92
C GLY A 169 1.09 10.15 15.86
N ARG A 170 0.36 11.27 15.67
CA ARG A 170 0.41 12.38 16.62
C ARG A 170 -0.53 12.11 17.78
N VAL A 171 0.02 12.02 18.98
CA VAL A 171 -0.70 11.85 20.24
C VAL A 171 -0.79 13.20 20.95
N THR A 172 -2.02 13.65 21.31
CA THR A 172 -2.29 14.94 21.93
C THR A 172 -2.97 14.74 23.29
N GLY A 173 -2.43 15.37 24.34
CA GLY A 173 -3.02 15.37 25.67
C GLY A 173 -4.25 16.28 25.76
N VAL A 174 -5.39 15.73 26.20
CA VAL A 174 -6.67 16.44 26.32
C VAL A 174 -7.00 16.80 27.76
N ALA A 175 -6.83 15.85 28.69
CA ALA A 175 -7.07 16.04 30.13
C ALA A 175 -6.09 15.22 30.96
N PRO A 176 -5.86 15.60 32.24
CA PRO A 176 -4.96 14.83 33.10
C PRO A 176 -5.43 13.38 33.28
N GLY A 177 -4.49 12.45 33.22
CA GLY A 177 -4.75 11.03 33.35
C GLY A 177 -3.76 10.19 32.54
N THR A 178 -4.06 8.89 32.44
CA THR A 178 -3.25 7.96 31.62
C THR A 178 -4.15 7.30 30.59
N ALA A 179 -3.65 7.24 29.35
CA ALA A 179 -4.31 6.53 28.24
C ALA A 179 -3.32 5.56 27.60
N THR A 180 -3.85 4.45 27.08
CA THR A 180 -3.08 3.49 26.28
C THR A 180 -3.31 3.78 24.81
N ILE A 181 -2.22 3.96 24.07
CA ILE A 181 -2.25 4.05 22.60
C ILE A 181 -1.97 2.66 22.05
N THR A 182 -2.82 2.22 21.15
CA THR A 182 -2.77 0.89 20.52
C THR A 182 -2.58 1.04 19.02
N ALA A 183 -1.60 0.33 18.47
CA ALA A 183 -1.43 0.07 17.04
C ALA A 183 -1.89 -1.35 16.73
N ALA A 184 -2.73 -1.54 15.73
CA ALA A 184 -3.21 -2.85 15.33
C ALA A 184 -3.09 -3.05 13.81
N CYS A 185 -2.61 -4.23 13.41
CA CYS A 185 -2.56 -4.70 12.03
C CYS A 185 -3.01 -6.17 12.00
N GLY A 186 -4.25 -6.41 11.58
CA GLY A 186 -4.85 -7.74 11.69
C GLY A 186 -4.87 -8.23 13.15
N SER A 187 -4.22 -9.36 13.41
CA SER A 187 -4.10 -9.94 14.76
C SER A 187 -2.89 -9.43 15.55
N VAL A 188 -1.98 -8.69 14.92
CA VAL A 188 -0.78 -8.18 15.58
C VAL A 188 -1.08 -6.83 16.21
N VAL A 189 -0.77 -6.68 17.49
CA VAL A 189 -1.07 -5.50 18.30
C VAL A 189 0.16 -5.06 19.07
N ALA A 190 0.44 -3.75 19.08
CA ALA A 190 1.43 -3.11 19.93
C ALA A 190 0.78 -1.99 20.73
N THR A 191 1.19 -1.82 21.98
CA THR A 191 0.63 -0.81 22.89
C THR A 191 1.71 0.00 23.59
N THR A 192 1.40 1.26 23.89
CA THR A 192 2.21 2.11 24.75
C THR A 192 1.30 3.00 25.57
N THR A 193 1.79 3.49 26.70
CA THR A 193 1.01 4.37 27.58
C THR A 193 1.51 5.80 27.49
N VAL A 194 0.58 6.75 27.57
CA VAL A 194 0.86 8.18 27.73
C VAL A 194 0.22 8.70 29.01
N THR A 195 0.99 9.42 29.82
CA THR A 195 0.51 10.13 31.00
C THR A 195 0.38 11.60 30.67
N VAL A 196 -0.81 12.15 30.81
CA VAL A 196 -1.10 13.56 30.61
C VAL A 196 -1.17 14.25 31.96
N LEU A 197 -0.32 15.23 32.15
CA LEU A 197 -0.28 16.04 33.38
C LEU A 197 -1.11 17.33 33.22
N ALA A 198 -1.70 17.79 34.31
CA ALA A 198 -2.28 19.14 34.36
C ALA A 198 -1.19 20.18 34.08
N LEU A 199 -1.58 21.27 33.43
CA LEU A 199 -0.68 22.42 33.37
C LEU A 199 -0.34 22.87 34.80
N PRO A 200 0.94 23.20 35.10
CA PRO A 200 1.27 23.77 36.40
C PRO A 200 0.42 25.02 36.59
N THR A 201 -0.49 24.97 37.56
CA THR A 201 -1.19 26.15 38.01
C THR A 201 -0.21 26.93 38.82
N ASP A 202 0.04 28.19 38.45
CA ASP A 202 0.80 29.12 39.27
C ASP A 202 0.01 29.33 40.59
N SER A 203 0.21 28.45 41.55
CA SER A 203 -0.31 28.62 42.89
C SER A 203 0.56 29.62 43.61
N SER A 204 0.53 30.88 43.12
CA SER A 204 0.92 31.98 43.96
C SER A 204 -0.20 32.26 44.96
N THR A 205 -0.44 31.35 45.93
CA THR A 205 -1.00 31.73 47.21
C THR A 205 0.07 32.59 47.90
N GLY A 206 0.05 33.86 47.53
CA GLY A 206 0.94 34.83 48.06
C GLY A 206 0.83 34.91 49.56
N THR A 207 1.93 34.67 50.24
CA THR A 207 2.17 35.40 51.48
C THR A 207 2.80 36.72 51.10
N SER A 208 1.98 37.76 51.28
CA SER A 208 2.27 39.16 51.09
C SER A 208 3.70 39.54 51.47
N GLY A 209 4.46 39.90 50.51
CA GLY A 209 5.70 40.63 50.60
C GLY A 209 5.92 41.42 49.33
N THR A 210 4.97 42.31 49.01
CA THR A 210 5.07 43.20 47.86
C THR A 210 6.06 44.29 48.18
N THR A 211 7.30 44.15 47.76
CA THR A 211 8.22 45.29 47.69
C THR A 211 8.02 45.89 46.30
N SER A 212 7.22 46.94 46.22
CA SER A 212 7.03 47.76 45.00
C SER A 212 8.24 48.67 44.88
N ASN A 213 9.12 48.43 43.94
CA ASN A 213 10.05 49.46 43.51
C ASN A 213 9.41 50.28 42.40
N ASN A 214 9.79 51.54 42.27
CA ASN A 214 9.20 52.60 41.45
C ASN A 214 9.11 52.34 39.93
N SER A 215 9.34 51.08 39.45
CA SER A 215 9.32 50.69 38.02
C SER A 215 8.16 49.77 37.66
N GLY A 216 7.23 49.46 38.56
CA GLY A 216 6.04 48.66 38.23
C GLY A 216 6.29 47.20 37.86
N GLN A 217 7.49 46.68 38.20
CA GLN A 217 7.85 45.33 37.90
C GLN A 217 7.75 44.47 39.18
N VAL A 218 6.88 43.48 39.19
CA VAL A 218 6.72 42.51 40.26
C VAL A 218 7.68 41.37 40.01
N ILE A 219 8.71 41.24 40.90
CA ILE A 219 9.61 40.08 40.85
C ILE A 219 9.18 39.12 41.97
N THR A 220 8.70 37.95 41.61
CA THR A 220 8.46 36.83 42.55
C THR A 220 9.75 36.03 42.75
N PRO A 221 10.27 35.96 43.96
CA PRO A 221 11.45 35.10 44.22
C PRO A 221 11.02 33.63 44.24
N ASN A 222 11.55 32.87 43.38
CA ASN A 222 11.61 31.41 43.31
C ASN A 222 11.14 30.72 42.01
N THR A 223 11.13 31.44 40.90
CA THR A 223 11.01 30.77 39.59
C THR A 223 12.16 31.22 38.70
N ASN A 224 12.85 30.30 38.08
CA ASN A 224 13.91 30.55 37.10
C ASN A 224 13.42 31.17 35.76
N TYR A 225 12.23 31.76 35.78
CA TYR A 225 11.61 32.33 34.56
C TYR A 225 11.05 33.73 34.87
N LEU A 226 11.48 34.69 34.07
CA LEU A 226 10.92 36.04 34.05
C LEU A 226 9.69 36.07 33.13
N VAL A 227 8.48 36.16 33.69
CA VAL A 227 7.25 36.34 32.91
C VAL A 227 7.00 37.85 32.71
N LEU A 228 7.19 38.31 31.49
CA LEU A 228 6.85 39.69 31.11
C LEU A 228 5.40 39.76 30.63
N LYS A 229 4.55 40.61 31.25
CA LYS A 229 3.20 40.88 30.73
C LYS A 229 3.27 41.67 29.41
N PRO A 230 2.43 41.31 28.40
CA PRO A 230 2.34 42.09 27.17
C PRO A 230 1.80 43.49 27.47
N GLY A 231 2.45 44.54 27.02
CA GLY A 231 1.94 45.92 27.05
C GLY A 231 2.77 46.98 27.81
N ALA A 232 3.85 46.60 28.52
CA ALA A 232 4.74 47.59 29.12
C ALA A 232 5.88 48.01 28.17
N PRO A 233 6.20 49.29 28.03
CA PRO A 233 7.34 49.75 27.22
C PRO A 233 8.65 49.25 27.86
N ARG A 234 9.49 48.65 27.03
CA ARG A 234 10.78 48.08 27.43
C ARG A 234 11.89 49.10 27.24
N THR A 235 12.46 49.56 28.32
CA THR A 235 13.79 50.20 28.28
C THR A 235 14.70 49.40 29.19
N LEU A 236 15.62 48.65 28.58
CA LEU A 236 16.77 48.07 29.28
C LEU A 236 17.87 49.13 29.22
N THR A 237 18.20 49.73 30.35
CA THR A 237 19.47 50.49 30.55
C THR A 237 20.41 49.58 31.30
N ALA A 238 21.61 49.49 30.76
CA ALA A 238 22.74 48.74 31.33
C ALA A 238 23.20 49.26 32.71
#